data_cf944327cf6afc18bd6a6de9d4ac3ae6
#
_entry.id   cf944327cf6afc18bd6a6de9d4ac3ae6
#
_cell.length_a   1.000
_cell.length_b   1.000
_cell.length_c   1.000
_cell.angle_alpha   90.00
_cell.angle_beta   90.00
_cell.angle_gamma   90.00
#
_symmetry.space_group_name_H-M   'P 1'
#
loop_
_entity.id
_entity.type
_entity.pdbx_description
1 polymer ?
#
loop_
_entity_poly.entity_id
_entity_poly.type
_entity_poly.pdbx_seq_one_letter_code
_entity_poly.pdbx_strand_id
1 'polypeptide(L)'
;MTGDGDSRSDARRPEREAEASRAARESMLARHKLIEAMIDNNLRQLKFDSARGGADIERACALRDIERGGDHSEPAERLAEIDRRIEQLEDEHRSLVAEREWLNRSLLEFDDQAAANGRFLT
;
A
#
# COMPACT_ATOMS: atom_id res chain seq x y z
N MET A 1 -31.16 4.79 -49.96
CA MET A 1 -31.34 5.74 -48.87
C MET A 1 -30.41 5.39 -47.74
N THR A 2 -29.38 6.14 -47.63
CA THR A 2 -28.30 5.93 -46.68
C THR A 2 -28.44 6.74 -45.37
N GLY A 3 -29.50 7.56 -45.22
CA GLY A 3 -29.65 8.47 -44.11
C GLY A 3 -30.09 7.85 -42.77
N ASP A 4 -30.84 6.74 -42.81
CA ASP A 4 -31.40 6.13 -41.59
C ASP A 4 -30.35 5.39 -40.74
N GLY A 5 -29.33 4.83 -41.37
CA GLY A 5 -28.22 4.19 -40.66
C GLY A 5 -27.32 5.20 -39.92
N ASP A 6 -27.05 6.34 -40.55
CA ASP A 6 -26.24 7.40 -39.98
C ASP A 6 -26.96 8.10 -38.81
N SER A 7 -28.27 8.31 -38.90
CA SER A 7 -29.10 8.88 -37.85
C SER A 7 -29.09 8.01 -36.57
N ARG A 8 -29.15 6.69 -36.71
CA ARG A 8 -29.09 5.76 -35.57
C ARG A 8 -27.74 5.74 -34.91
N SER A 9 -26.67 5.80 -35.68
CA SER A 9 -25.32 5.87 -35.19
C SER A 9 -25.09 7.16 -34.40
N ASP A 10 -25.55 8.29 -34.93
CA ASP A 10 -25.44 9.59 -34.26
C ASP A 10 -26.30 9.67 -33.01
N ALA A 11 -27.49 9.04 -32.97
CA ALA A 11 -28.35 9.02 -31.78
C ALA A 11 -27.73 8.23 -30.61
N ARG A 12 -26.93 7.20 -30.88
CA ARG A 12 -26.24 6.39 -29.86
C ARG A 12 -24.90 6.99 -29.41
N ARG A 13 -24.36 7.91 -30.15
CA ARG A 13 -23.05 8.51 -29.89
C ARG A 13 -22.96 9.20 -28.54
N PRO A 14 -23.94 10.01 -28.10
CA PRO A 14 -23.89 10.62 -26.76
C PRO A 14 -23.92 9.60 -25.63
N GLU A 15 -24.66 8.49 -25.78
CA GLU A 15 -24.71 7.41 -24.79
C GLU A 15 -23.37 6.71 -24.65
N ARG A 16 -22.69 6.41 -25.77
CA ARG A 16 -21.38 5.80 -25.81
C ARG A 16 -20.31 6.72 -25.20
N GLU A 17 -20.39 8.01 -25.50
CA GLU A 17 -19.49 9.00 -24.94
C GLU A 17 -19.69 9.13 -23.42
N ALA A 18 -20.91 9.10 -22.92
CA ALA A 18 -21.22 9.12 -21.51
C ALA A 18 -20.72 7.86 -20.79
N GLU A 19 -20.85 6.68 -21.41
CA GLU A 19 -20.34 5.42 -20.86
C GLU A 19 -18.82 5.42 -20.81
N ALA A 20 -18.16 5.89 -21.87
CA ALA A 20 -16.70 6.01 -21.92
C ALA A 20 -16.19 6.98 -20.85
N SER A 21 -16.87 8.09 -20.62
CA SER A 21 -16.52 9.06 -19.58
C SER A 21 -16.68 8.48 -18.18
N ARG A 22 -17.73 7.69 -17.94
CA ARG A 22 -17.94 7.00 -16.67
C ARG A 22 -16.84 5.97 -16.41
N ALA A 23 -16.53 5.16 -17.42
CA ALA A 23 -15.48 4.16 -17.35
C ALA A 23 -14.13 4.80 -17.05
N ALA A 24 -13.80 5.92 -17.70
CA ALA A 24 -12.58 6.67 -17.47
C ALA A 24 -12.51 7.21 -16.03
N ARG A 25 -13.61 7.74 -15.51
CA ARG A 25 -13.68 8.23 -14.13
C ARG A 25 -13.53 7.12 -13.11
N GLU A 26 -14.21 5.98 -13.33
CA GLU A 26 -14.09 4.81 -12.46
C GLU A 26 -12.65 4.27 -12.44
N SER A 27 -12.00 4.25 -13.59
CA SER A 27 -10.62 3.87 -13.76
C SER A 27 -9.69 4.80 -12.98
N MET A 28 -9.86 6.10 -13.10
CA MET A 28 -9.10 7.10 -12.37
C MET A 28 -9.27 6.97 -10.86
N LEU A 29 -10.50 6.74 -10.38
CA LEU A 29 -10.78 6.54 -8.97
C LEU A 29 -10.14 5.27 -8.44
N ALA A 30 -10.19 4.18 -9.19
CA ALA A 30 -9.55 2.92 -8.80
C ALA A 30 -8.03 3.08 -8.68
N ARG A 31 -7.40 3.75 -9.65
CA ARG A 31 -5.97 4.06 -9.60
C ARG A 31 -5.61 4.96 -8.41
N HIS A 32 -6.42 5.95 -8.15
CA HIS A 32 -6.24 6.87 -7.02
C HIS A 32 -6.28 6.13 -5.68
N LYS A 33 -7.21 5.18 -5.51
CA LYS A 33 -7.29 4.35 -4.31
C LYS A 33 -6.04 3.51 -4.10
N LEU A 34 -5.46 2.95 -5.16
CA LEU A 34 -4.21 2.20 -5.08
C LEU A 34 -3.05 3.11 -4.63
N ILE A 35 -2.97 4.31 -5.17
CA ILE A 35 -1.95 5.29 -4.80
C ILE A 35 -2.12 5.72 -3.34
N GLU A 36 -3.33 6.00 -2.89
CA GLU A 36 -3.61 6.33 -1.49
C GLU A 36 -3.21 5.20 -0.55
N ALA A 37 -3.50 3.95 -0.93
CA ALA A 37 -3.10 2.78 -0.16
C ALA A 37 -1.56 2.63 -0.09
N MET A 38 -0.85 2.98 -1.15
CA MET A 38 0.62 3.01 -1.18
C MET A 38 1.18 4.08 -0.25
N ILE A 39 0.59 5.26 -0.24
CA ILE A 39 0.98 6.36 0.65
C ILE A 39 0.76 5.93 2.11
N ASP A 40 -0.39 5.36 2.43
CA ASP A 40 -0.70 4.85 3.75
C ASP A 40 0.29 3.76 4.19
N ASN A 41 0.62 2.85 3.29
CA ASN A 41 1.63 1.80 3.53
C ASN A 41 2.99 2.43 3.86
N ASN A 42 3.43 3.44 3.11
CA ASN A 42 4.67 4.16 3.37
C ASN A 42 4.68 4.79 4.75
N LEU A 43 3.59 5.43 5.16
CA LEU A 43 3.47 6.05 6.48
C LEU A 43 3.55 5.00 7.59
N ARG A 44 2.90 3.85 7.42
CA ARG A 44 2.96 2.74 8.38
C ARG A 44 4.37 2.16 8.46
N GLN A 45 5.08 2.06 7.35
CA GLN A 45 6.48 1.63 7.34
C GLN A 45 7.40 2.60 8.08
N LEU A 46 7.19 3.91 7.92
CA LEU A 46 7.93 4.94 8.67
C LEU A 46 7.67 4.83 10.18
N LYS A 47 6.42 4.61 10.58
CA LYS A 47 6.07 4.36 11.98
C LYS A 47 6.74 3.10 12.52
N PHE A 48 6.78 2.05 11.72
CA PHE A 48 7.49 0.82 12.07
C PHE A 48 8.97 1.11 12.31
N ASP A 49 9.64 1.80 11.39
CA ASP A 49 11.07 2.12 11.49
C ASP A 49 11.37 2.90 12.77
N SER A 50 10.52 3.87 13.09
CA SER A 50 10.64 4.67 14.31
C SER A 50 10.47 3.81 15.57
N ALA A 51 9.44 2.97 15.60
CA ALA A 51 9.16 2.08 16.73
C ALA A 51 10.27 1.03 16.90
N ARG A 52 10.78 0.48 15.81
CA ARG A 52 11.88 -0.48 15.83
C ARG A 52 13.17 0.16 16.35
N GLY A 53 13.49 1.38 15.89
CA GLY A 53 14.64 2.12 16.37
C GLY A 53 14.56 2.40 17.86
N GLY A 54 13.40 2.82 18.37
CA GLY A 54 13.16 3.02 19.79
C GLY A 54 13.32 1.73 20.61
N ALA A 55 12.78 0.62 20.11
CA ALA A 55 12.91 -0.68 20.76
C ALA A 55 14.37 -1.16 20.82
N ASP A 56 15.14 -0.94 19.77
CA ASP A 56 16.57 -1.29 19.73
C ASP A 56 17.37 -0.49 20.76
N ILE A 57 17.05 0.79 20.95
CA ILE A 57 17.68 1.63 21.97
C ILE A 57 17.32 1.12 23.40
N GLU A 58 16.05 0.84 23.65
CA GLU A 58 15.58 0.29 24.92
C GLU A 58 16.26 -1.05 25.22
N ARG A 59 16.41 -1.90 24.21
CA ARG A 59 17.09 -3.19 24.31
C ARG A 59 18.55 -3.02 24.72
N ALA A 60 19.26 -2.12 24.08
CA ALA A 60 20.65 -1.81 24.42
C ALA A 60 20.78 -1.31 25.87
N CYS A 61 19.85 -0.49 26.34
CA CYS A 61 19.81 -0.02 27.72
C CYS A 61 19.59 -1.16 28.71
N ALA A 62 18.65 -2.08 28.41
CA ALA A 62 18.40 -3.24 29.28
C ALA A 62 19.61 -4.16 29.34
N LEU A 63 20.30 -4.41 28.24
CA LEU A 63 21.53 -5.20 28.20
C LEU A 63 22.65 -4.54 29.04
N ARG A 64 22.79 -3.23 28.95
CA ARG A 64 23.76 -2.48 29.71
C ARG A 64 23.48 -2.62 31.21
N ASP A 65 22.23 -2.53 31.64
CA ASP A 65 21.83 -2.68 33.02
C ASP A 65 22.16 -4.08 33.58
N ILE A 66 21.99 -5.12 32.74
CA ILE A 66 22.41 -6.49 33.08
C ILE A 66 23.91 -6.60 33.24
N GLU A 67 24.70 -5.98 32.36
CA GLU A 67 26.15 -5.99 32.38
C GLU A 67 26.73 -5.28 33.60
N ARG A 68 26.05 -4.27 34.13
CA ARG A 68 26.52 -3.50 35.31
C ARG A 68 26.52 -4.26 36.61
N GLY A 69 25.89 -5.42 36.65
CA GLY A 69 25.82 -6.23 37.87
C GLY A 69 24.65 -5.82 38.78
N GLY A 70 24.51 -6.56 39.88
CA GLY A 70 23.40 -6.39 40.81
C GLY A 70 22.25 -7.36 40.53
N ASP A 71 21.04 -7.04 41.01
CA ASP A 71 19.86 -7.83 40.74
C ASP A 71 19.42 -7.61 39.26
N HIS A 72 19.46 -8.69 38.47
CA HIS A 72 19.16 -8.66 37.03
C HIS A 72 17.71 -8.99 36.73
N SER A 73 16.84 -9.23 37.71
CA SER A 73 15.46 -9.67 37.47
C SER A 73 14.65 -8.65 36.71
N GLU A 74 14.72 -7.38 37.10
CA GLU A 74 13.98 -6.31 36.43
C GLU A 74 14.52 -6.02 35.03
N PRO A 75 15.84 -5.83 34.79
CA PRO A 75 16.33 -5.65 33.41
C PRO A 75 16.10 -6.85 32.52
N ALA A 76 16.16 -8.07 33.05
CA ALA A 76 15.85 -9.29 32.27
C ALA A 76 14.38 -9.36 31.85
N GLU A 77 13.46 -8.98 32.72
CA GLU A 77 12.04 -8.89 32.41
C GLU A 77 11.76 -7.82 31.33
N ARG A 78 12.39 -6.66 31.44
CA ARG A 78 12.31 -5.61 30.42
C ARG A 78 12.82 -6.10 29.08
N LEU A 79 13.97 -6.78 29.08
CA LEU A 79 14.55 -7.32 27.85
C LEU A 79 13.61 -8.31 27.18
N ALA A 80 13.00 -9.22 27.93
CA ALA A 80 12.05 -10.19 27.42
C ALA A 80 10.81 -9.52 26.82
N GLU A 81 10.31 -8.47 27.44
CA GLU A 81 9.17 -7.69 26.94
C GLU A 81 9.53 -6.93 25.67
N ILE A 82 10.71 -6.31 25.63
CA ILE A 82 11.20 -5.60 24.44
C ILE A 82 11.37 -6.58 23.29
N ASP A 83 11.94 -7.76 23.51
CA ASP A 83 12.12 -8.79 22.48
C ASP A 83 10.78 -9.27 21.92
N ARG A 84 9.74 -9.40 22.74
CA ARG A 84 8.38 -9.71 22.27
C ARG A 84 7.80 -8.59 21.42
N ARG A 85 8.01 -7.33 21.80
CA ARG A 85 7.56 -6.18 21.03
C ARG A 85 8.27 -6.11 19.67
N ILE A 86 9.58 -6.38 19.64
CA ILE A 86 10.36 -6.43 18.40
C ILE A 86 9.81 -7.52 17.48
N GLU A 87 9.49 -8.69 18.00
CA GLU A 87 8.92 -9.79 17.21
C GLU A 87 7.58 -9.40 16.59
N GLN A 88 6.71 -8.74 17.36
CA GLN A 88 5.44 -8.21 16.84
C GLN A 88 5.65 -7.16 15.76
N LEU A 89 6.61 -6.26 15.95
CA LEU A 89 6.96 -5.24 14.94
C LEU A 89 7.49 -5.88 13.66
N GLU A 90 8.28 -6.93 13.75
CA GLU A 90 8.77 -7.66 12.59
C GLU A 90 7.65 -8.37 11.83
N ASP A 91 6.67 -8.93 12.55
CA ASP A 91 5.48 -9.52 11.93
C ASP A 91 4.65 -8.48 11.18
N GLU A 92 4.44 -7.32 11.78
CA GLU A 92 3.76 -6.19 11.12
C GLU A 92 4.52 -5.73 9.89
N HIS A 93 5.84 -5.65 9.97
CA HIS A 93 6.69 -5.26 8.84
C HIS A 93 6.56 -6.23 7.68
N ARG A 94 6.57 -7.53 7.94
CA ARG A 94 6.37 -8.53 6.89
C ARG A 94 5.02 -8.36 6.19
N SER A 95 3.97 -8.06 6.95
CA SER A 95 2.64 -7.79 6.39
C SER A 95 2.63 -6.52 5.54
N LEU A 96 3.31 -5.47 5.99
CA LEU A 96 3.41 -4.21 5.23
C LEU A 96 4.19 -4.39 3.93
N VAL A 97 5.27 -5.17 3.95
CA VAL A 97 6.07 -5.47 2.75
C VAL A 97 5.23 -6.27 1.75
N ALA A 98 4.52 -7.28 2.21
CA ALA A 98 3.64 -8.09 1.35
C ALA A 98 2.52 -7.25 0.73
N GLU A 99 1.90 -6.37 1.52
CA GLU A 99 0.88 -5.42 1.03
C GLU A 99 1.47 -4.49 -0.03
N ARG A 100 2.68 -3.97 0.21
CA ARG A 100 3.37 -3.08 -0.73
C ARG A 100 3.65 -3.77 -2.06
N GLU A 101 4.09 -5.01 -2.05
CA GLU A 101 4.33 -5.79 -3.26
C GLU A 101 3.04 -6.02 -4.04
N TRP A 102 1.95 -6.33 -3.34
CA TRP A 102 0.64 -6.49 -3.96
C TRP A 102 0.14 -5.19 -4.60
N LEU A 103 0.29 -4.07 -3.89
CA LEU A 103 -0.09 -2.75 -4.40
C LEU A 103 0.71 -2.36 -5.64
N ASN A 104 2.02 -2.61 -5.64
CA ASN A 104 2.88 -2.34 -6.78
C ASN A 104 2.47 -3.16 -8.00
N ARG A 105 2.18 -4.45 -7.82
CA ARG A 105 1.72 -5.33 -8.91
C ARG A 105 0.36 -4.88 -9.43
N SER A 106 -0.55 -4.56 -8.53
CA SER A 106 -1.90 -4.09 -8.90
C SER A 106 -1.84 -2.81 -9.71
N LEU A 107 -0.96 -1.87 -9.34
CA LEU A 107 -0.79 -0.62 -10.07
C LEU A 107 -0.17 -0.86 -11.46
N LEU A 108 0.83 -1.73 -11.55
CA LEU A 108 1.43 -2.11 -12.84
C LEU A 108 0.42 -2.76 -13.77
N GLU A 109 -0.36 -3.71 -13.28
CA GLU A 109 -1.43 -4.37 -14.05
C GLU A 109 -2.47 -3.37 -14.53
N PHE A 110 -2.82 -2.45 -13.66
CA PHE A 110 -3.79 -1.39 -13.97
C PHE A 110 -3.27 -0.48 -15.09
N ASP A 111 -2.03 -0.03 -15.00
CA ASP A 111 -1.41 0.83 -16.00
C ASP A 111 -1.18 0.09 -17.32
N ASP A 112 -0.81 -1.18 -17.29
CA ASP A 112 -0.68 -2.03 -18.48
C ASP A 112 -2.03 -2.21 -19.19
N GLN A 113 -3.08 -2.43 -18.44
CA GLN A 113 -4.45 -2.55 -18.99
C GLN A 113 -4.92 -1.24 -19.61
N ALA A 114 -4.65 -0.12 -18.96
CA ALA A 114 -4.98 1.21 -19.49
C ALA A 114 -4.22 1.49 -20.80
N ALA A 115 -2.95 1.14 -20.86
CA ALA A 115 -2.13 1.28 -22.07
C ALA A 115 -2.64 0.39 -23.20
N ALA A 116 -3.01 -0.86 -22.91
CA ALA A 116 -3.57 -1.79 -23.88
C ALA A 116 -4.91 -1.27 -24.43
N ASN A 117 -5.79 -0.76 -23.55
CA ASN A 117 -7.07 -0.17 -23.95
C ASN A 117 -6.88 1.10 -24.80
N GLY A 118 -5.90 1.91 -24.46
CA GLY A 118 -5.54 3.11 -25.23
C GLY A 118 -5.04 2.79 -26.63
N ARG A 119 -4.31 1.69 -26.81
CA ARG A 119 -3.84 1.24 -28.13
C ARG A 119 -4.98 0.81 -29.04
N PHE A 120 -6.05 0.25 -28.50
CA PHE A 120 -7.23 -0.15 -29.27
C PHE A 120 -8.11 1.02 -29.66
N LEU A 121 -8.00 2.15 -28.98
CA LEU A 121 -8.78 3.36 -29.26
C LEU A 121 -8.13 4.26 -30.32
N THR A 122 -6.90 4.01 -30.67
CA THR A 122 -6.18 4.72 -31.72
C THR A 122 -6.15 3.90 -33.01
#